data_b6c7c4526caaeaa7c7ab909da05930c0
#
_entry.id   b6c7c4526caaeaa7c7ab909da05930c0
#
_cell.length_a   1.000
_cell.length_b   1.000
_cell.length_c   1.000
_cell.angle_alpha   90.00
_cell.angle_beta   90.00
_cell.angle_gamma   90.00
#
_symmetry.space_group_name_H-M   'P 1'
#
loop_
_entity.id
_entity.type
_entity.pdbx_description
1 polymer ?
#
loop_
_entity_poly.entity_id
_entity_poly.type
_entity_poly.pdbx_seq_one_letter_code
_entity_poly.pdbx_strand_id
1 'polypeptide(L)'
;VVMRALQKGADLVIFDQDLAPAQARAISEVTDLKVIDRTQLILDIFARRAHTREGKVQVELAQLRYLLPRLSGHGTSLSRLGGGIGSRGPGETKLETDRRRIRDRIAHLEREIDDVARHQDQRRSRRVRQGLPILSIVGYTNAGKSTLLNTLTHSQIPAQDRLFETLDTTSRRLRFPHDREVIVTDTVGFIRDLPKDLVGAFRTTLDELRDADILLHVVDASAPNVDQQITAVETVLQSLNLDTIPRVMVLNKCDRLSAHEAGVLCQRYHAIGISAPNRETLRPLIVHLESLLPAIPTPPGHEEDPDQPPQDLALASHS
;
A
#
# COMPACT_ATOMS: atom_id res chain seq x y z
N VAL A 1 -28.68 11.79 7.26
CA VAL A 1 -28.20 10.56 6.56
C VAL A 1 -29.32 9.55 6.49
N VAL A 2 -29.91 9.13 7.62
CA VAL A 2 -30.96 8.09 7.72
C VAL A 2 -32.15 8.36 6.81
N MET A 3 -32.78 9.56 6.90
CA MET A 3 -33.90 9.94 6.06
C MET A 3 -33.61 9.87 4.56
N ARG A 4 -32.41 10.28 4.14
CA ARG A 4 -31.98 10.17 2.73
C ARG A 4 -31.76 8.73 2.29
N ALA A 5 -31.22 7.88 3.15
CA ALA A 5 -31.01 6.48 2.86
C ALA A 5 -32.34 5.75 2.63
N LEU A 6 -33.31 5.96 3.51
CA LEU A 6 -34.66 5.39 3.40
C LEU A 6 -35.41 5.92 2.15
N GLN A 7 -35.32 7.25 1.86
CA GLN A 7 -35.93 7.83 0.67
C GLN A 7 -35.36 7.30 -0.65
N LYS A 8 -34.09 6.87 -0.65
CA LYS A 8 -33.40 6.33 -1.82
C LYS A 8 -33.53 4.79 -1.92
N GLY A 9 -34.18 4.12 -0.96
CA GLY A 9 -34.24 2.67 -0.92
C GLY A 9 -32.87 2.01 -0.82
N ALA A 10 -31.95 2.59 -0.02
CA ALA A 10 -30.60 2.08 0.11
C ALA A 10 -30.59 0.82 0.99
N ASP A 11 -29.84 -0.21 0.60
CA ASP A 11 -29.60 -1.43 1.39
C ASP A 11 -28.37 -1.30 2.29
N LEU A 12 -27.50 -0.34 2.01
CA LEU A 12 -26.22 -0.14 2.67
C LEU A 12 -25.91 1.35 2.86
N VAL A 13 -25.41 1.69 4.05
CA VAL A 13 -24.86 3.04 4.35
C VAL A 13 -23.38 2.92 4.63
N ILE A 14 -22.57 3.71 3.91
CA ILE A 14 -21.13 3.79 4.07
C ILE A 14 -20.77 5.15 4.68
N PHE A 15 -20.04 5.14 5.80
CA PHE A 15 -19.50 6.34 6.43
C PHE A 15 -18.04 6.55 6.02
N ASP A 16 -17.69 7.78 5.58
CA ASP A 16 -16.32 8.17 5.24
C ASP A 16 -15.49 8.55 6.48
N GLN A 17 -15.81 7.97 7.61
CA GLN A 17 -15.09 8.08 8.87
C GLN A 17 -15.23 6.79 9.67
N ASP A 18 -14.34 6.59 10.62
CA ASP A 18 -14.41 5.45 11.51
C ASP A 18 -15.58 5.61 12.49
N LEU A 19 -16.30 4.51 12.72
CA LEU A 19 -17.39 4.46 13.69
C LEU A 19 -16.97 3.60 14.89
N ALA A 20 -17.27 4.10 16.10
CA ALA A 20 -17.21 3.24 17.26
C ALA A 20 -18.21 2.08 17.13
N PRO A 21 -17.92 0.88 17.68
CA PRO A 21 -18.82 -0.28 17.59
C PRO A 21 -20.26 0.02 18.04
N ALA A 22 -20.43 0.83 19.09
CA ALA A 22 -21.75 1.26 19.61
C ALA A 22 -22.48 2.18 18.62
N GLN A 23 -21.77 3.09 17.94
CA GLN A 23 -22.35 4.01 16.94
C GLN A 23 -22.85 3.23 15.72
N ALA A 24 -22.02 2.35 15.16
CA ALA A 24 -22.41 1.54 14.00
C ALA A 24 -23.66 0.71 14.29
N ARG A 25 -23.74 0.13 15.50
CA ARG A 25 -24.91 -0.63 15.95
C ARG A 25 -26.15 0.25 16.10
N ALA A 26 -26.06 1.36 16.84
CA ALA A 26 -27.19 2.26 17.06
C ALA A 26 -27.77 2.75 15.73
N ILE A 27 -26.93 3.07 14.74
CA ILE A 27 -27.38 3.46 13.42
C ILE A 27 -28.06 2.31 12.69
N SER A 28 -27.51 1.11 12.75
CA SER A 28 -28.10 -0.08 12.11
C SER A 28 -29.45 -0.45 12.74
N GLU A 29 -29.57 -0.39 14.07
CA GLU A 29 -30.82 -0.68 14.79
C GLU A 29 -31.93 0.31 14.47
N VAL A 30 -31.59 1.60 14.29
CA VAL A 30 -32.58 2.65 13.96
C VAL A 30 -32.99 2.61 12.48
N THR A 31 -32.09 2.19 11.59
CA THR A 31 -32.31 2.26 10.14
C THR A 31 -32.75 0.95 9.53
N ASP A 32 -32.52 -0.17 10.21
CA ASP A 32 -32.58 -1.53 9.66
C ASP A 32 -31.72 -1.73 8.40
N LEU A 33 -30.67 -0.89 8.25
CA LEU A 33 -29.76 -0.93 7.12
C LEU A 33 -28.42 -1.52 7.55
N LYS A 34 -27.73 -2.14 6.59
CA LYS A 34 -26.33 -2.51 6.78
C LYS A 34 -25.49 -1.24 6.86
N VAL A 35 -24.70 -1.11 7.93
CA VAL A 35 -23.81 0.06 8.17
C VAL A 35 -22.38 -0.44 8.15
N ILE A 36 -21.56 0.17 7.31
CA ILE A 36 -20.12 -0.01 7.29
C ILE A 36 -19.42 1.33 7.39
N ASP A 37 -18.27 1.34 8.03
CA ASP A 37 -17.42 2.52 8.12
C ASP A 37 -16.26 2.47 7.10
N ARG A 38 -15.47 3.54 7.09
CA ARG A 38 -14.33 3.67 6.18
C ARG A 38 -13.32 2.54 6.36
N THR A 39 -12.98 2.17 7.59
CA THR A 39 -12.04 1.09 7.89
C THR A 39 -12.54 -0.25 7.38
N GLN A 40 -13.81 -0.59 7.58
CA GLN A 40 -14.36 -1.83 7.05
C GLN A 40 -14.34 -1.88 5.53
N LEU A 41 -14.69 -0.76 4.86
CA LEU A 41 -14.62 -0.69 3.40
C LEU A 41 -13.20 -0.92 2.88
N ILE A 42 -12.20 -0.31 3.50
CA ILE A 42 -10.79 -0.48 3.13
C ILE A 42 -10.36 -1.95 3.31
N LEU A 43 -10.72 -2.58 4.44
CA LEU A 43 -10.45 -3.99 4.71
C LEU A 43 -11.09 -4.91 3.67
N ASP A 44 -12.31 -4.63 3.24
CA ASP A 44 -13.01 -5.40 2.21
C ASP A 44 -12.34 -5.25 0.83
N ILE A 45 -11.84 -4.04 0.49
CA ILE A 45 -11.06 -3.81 -0.73
C ILE A 45 -9.75 -4.61 -0.66
N PHE A 46 -9.05 -4.57 0.45
CA PHE A 46 -7.79 -5.30 0.64
C PHE A 46 -8.00 -6.81 0.56
N ALA A 47 -9.07 -7.36 1.16
CA ALA A 47 -9.38 -8.78 1.07
C ALA A 47 -9.57 -9.26 -0.37
N ARG A 48 -10.08 -8.41 -1.25
CA ARG A 48 -10.24 -8.72 -2.69
C ARG A 48 -8.93 -8.57 -3.47
N ARG A 49 -7.94 -7.83 -2.94
CA ARG A 49 -6.67 -7.52 -3.62
C ARG A 49 -5.50 -8.37 -3.16
N ALA A 50 -5.59 -9.00 -1.99
CA ALA A 50 -4.57 -9.89 -1.48
C ALA A 50 -4.50 -11.17 -2.32
N HIS A 51 -3.43 -11.33 -3.08
CA HIS A 51 -3.20 -12.50 -3.92
C HIS A 51 -2.20 -13.45 -3.27
N THR A 52 -1.17 -12.93 -2.62
CA THR A 52 -0.18 -13.73 -1.93
C THR A 52 -0.73 -14.33 -0.63
N ARG A 53 -0.12 -15.42 -0.17
CA ARG A 53 -0.44 -16.00 1.14
C ARG A 53 -0.21 -14.99 2.26
N GLU A 54 0.89 -14.26 2.19
CA GLU A 54 1.27 -13.24 3.16
C GLU A 54 0.23 -12.11 3.23
N GLY A 55 -0.11 -11.49 2.10
CA GLY A 55 -1.13 -10.45 2.04
C GLY A 55 -2.49 -10.92 2.57
N LYS A 56 -2.90 -12.18 2.27
CA LYS A 56 -4.14 -12.76 2.80
C LYS A 56 -4.12 -12.90 4.32
N VAL A 57 -3.02 -13.37 4.89
CA VAL A 57 -2.83 -13.52 6.34
C VAL A 57 -2.89 -12.15 7.03
N GLN A 58 -2.21 -11.15 6.49
CA GLN A 58 -2.20 -9.78 7.00
C GLN A 58 -3.61 -9.15 6.99
N VAL A 59 -4.32 -9.29 5.88
CA VAL A 59 -5.70 -8.76 5.75
C VAL A 59 -6.65 -9.49 6.69
N GLU A 60 -6.60 -10.82 6.78
CA GLU A 60 -7.42 -11.59 7.70
C GLU A 60 -7.17 -11.17 9.15
N LEU A 61 -5.91 -10.99 9.55
CA LEU A 61 -5.56 -10.50 10.88
C LEU A 61 -6.18 -9.13 11.16
N ALA A 62 -6.06 -8.19 10.22
CA ALA A 62 -6.64 -6.85 10.35
C ALA A 62 -8.18 -6.91 10.46
N GLN A 63 -8.83 -7.72 9.63
CA GLN A 63 -10.28 -7.91 9.68
C GLN A 63 -10.75 -8.49 11.03
N LEU A 64 -10.04 -9.48 11.56
CA LEU A 64 -10.38 -10.09 12.85
C LEU A 64 -10.15 -9.13 14.02
N ARG A 65 -9.08 -8.35 14.01
CA ARG A 65 -8.84 -7.31 15.02
C ARG A 65 -9.90 -6.22 14.99
N TYR A 66 -10.31 -5.79 13.81
CA TYR A 66 -11.41 -4.84 13.63
C TYR A 66 -12.76 -5.41 14.07
N LEU A 67 -13.03 -6.68 13.79
CA LEU A 67 -14.29 -7.35 14.11
C LEU A 67 -14.43 -7.67 15.62
N LEU A 68 -13.34 -8.07 16.29
CA LEU A 68 -13.37 -8.53 17.67
C LEU A 68 -14.07 -7.57 18.66
N PRO A 69 -13.80 -6.25 18.69
CA PRO A 69 -14.54 -5.32 19.54
C PRO A 69 -15.98 -5.09 19.11
N ARG A 70 -16.32 -5.37 17.85
CA ARG A 70 -17.67 -5.21 17.27
C ARG A 70 -18.59 -6.39 17.53
N LEU A 71 -18.06 -7.52 17.95
CA LEU A 71 -18.85 -8.69 18.37
C LEU A 71 -19.57 -8.51 19.73
N SER A 72 -19.37 -7.41 20.43
CA SER A 72 -20.04 -7.14 21.68
C SER A 72 -21.48 -6.66 21.43
N GLY A 73 -22.47 -7.42 21.87
CA GLY A 73 -23.84 -6.96 22.04
C GLY A 73 -24.99 -7.66 21.34
N HIS A 74 -24.77 -8.66 20.50
CA HIS A 74 -25.90 -9.47 20.04
C HIS A 74 -26.48 -10.40 21.12
N GLY A 75 -25.76 -10.59 22.24
CA GLY A 75 -26.19 -11.45 23.35
C GLY A 75 -27.17 -10.80 24.34
N THR A 76 -27.20 -9.46 24.44
CA THR A 76 -28.02 -8.77 25.44
C THR A 76 -29.50 -8.68 25.10
N SER A 77 -29.86 -8.76 23.82
CA SER A 77 -31.28 -8.82 23.41
C SER A 77 -31.93 -10.20 23.64
N LEU A 78 -31.14 -11.27 23.58
CA LEU A 78 -31.62 -12.64 23.83
C LEU A 78 -31.61 -13.03 25.33
N SER A 79 -30.71 -12.41 26.15
CA SER A 79 -30.67 -12.68 27.60
C SER A 79 -31.79 -11.99 28.37
N ARG A 80 -32.50 -11.01 27.82
CA ARG A 80 -33.67 -10.38 28.45
C ARG A 80 -34.91 -11.24 28.42
N LEU A 81 -34.97 -12.32 27.63
CA LEU A 81 -36.12 -13.24 27.50
C LEU A 81 -36.01 -14.45 28.42
N GLY A 82 -34.92 -14.67 29.12
CA GLY A 82 -34.71 -15.77 30.05
C GLY A 82 -34.50 -15.26 31.49
N GLY A 83 -35.60 -14.91 32.19
CA GLY A 83 -35.56 -14.46 33.58
C GLY A 83 -35.15 -15.59 34.54
N GLY A 84 -33.95 -15.49 35.11
CA GLY A 84 -33.47 -16.34 36.20
C GLY A 84 -32.14 -15.87 36.70
N ILE A 85 -32.03 -15.52 38.00
CA ILE A 85 -30.79 -15.16 38.66
C ILE A 85 -29.86 -16.39 38.65
N GLY A 86 -28.78 -16.36 37.79
CA GLY A 86 -27.73 -17.38 37.78
C GLY A 86 -27.65 -18.30 36.56
N SER A 87 -28.55 -18.19 35.58
CA SER A 87 -28.46 -18.99 34.37
C SER A 87 -27.78 -18.21 33.26
N ARG A 88 -26.57 -18.63 32.85
CA ARG A 88 -25.92 -18.18 31.62
C ARG A 88 -26.79 -18.55 30.44
N GLY A 89 -27.42 -17.56 29.79
CA GLY A 89 -28.28 -17.79 28.64
C GLY A 89 -27.47 -18.36 27.46
N PRO A 90 -28.09 -19.18 26.57
CA PRO A 90 -27.43 -19.82 25.42
C PRO A 90 -26.81 -18.80 24.45
N GLY A 91 -27.23 -17.53 24.48
CA GLY A 91 -26.64 -16.46 23.66
C GLY A 91 -25.33 -15.94 24.20
N GLU A 92 -25.10 -15.94 25.50
CA GLU A 92 -23.88 -15.46 26.14
C GLU A 92 -22.73 -16.45 25.92
N THR A 93 -22.98 -17.74 26.05
CA THR A 93 -22.00 -18.80 25.76
C THR A 93 -21.59 -18.86 24.30
N LYS A 94 -22.50 -18.60 23.35
CA LYS A 94 -22.17 -18.55 21.94
C LYS A 94 -21.26 -17.39 21.60
N LEU A 95 -21.56 -16.19 22.10
CA LEU A 95 -20.74 -15.00 21.88
C LEU A 95 -19.33 -15.17 22.48
N GLU A 96 -19.22 -15.73 23.66
CA GLU A 96 -17.94 -15.97 24.31
C GLU A 96 -17.11 -17.03 23.57
N THR A 97 -17.77 -18.07 23.07
CA THR A 97 -17.15 -19.09 22.22
C THR A 97 -16.63 -18.48 20.91
N ASP A 98 -17.42 -17.64 20.25
CA ASP A 98 -17.03 -16.98 19.00
C ASP A 98 -15.86 -16.00 19.24
N ARG A 99 -15.90 -15.23 20.33
CA ARG A 99 -14.77 -14.36 20.74
C ARG A 99 -13.49 -15.16 20.99
N ARG A 100 -13.59 -16.30 21.68
CA ARG A 100 -12.44 -17.16 21.92
C ARG A 100 -11.85 -17.67 20.62
N ARG A 101 -12.70 -18.20 19.72
CA ARG A 101 -12.25 -18.68 18.39
C ARG A 101 -11.53 -17.59 17.60
N ILE A 102 -12.05 -16.36 17.62
CA ILE A 102 -11.40 -15.23 16.93
C ILE A 102 -10.06 -14.89 17.58
N ARG A 103 -9.95 -14.86 18.91
CA ARG A 103 -8.67 -14.63 19.59
C ARG A 103 -7.64 -15.73 19.27
N ASP A 104 -8.08 -16.99 19.27
CA ASP A 104 -7.21 -18.12 18.93
C ASP A 104 -6.73 -18.01 17.46
N ARG A 105 -7.62 -17.57 16.56
CA ARG A 105 -7.27 -17.35 15.15
C ARG A 105 -6.31 -16.17 15.00
N ILE A 106 -6.52 -15.05 15.70
CA ILE A 106 -5.60 -13.91 15.74
C ILE A 106 -4.19 -14.38 16.19
N ALA A 107 -4.10 -15.09 17.31
CA ALA A 107 -2.82 -15.61 17.82
C ALA A 107 -2.13 -16.60 16.86
N HIS A 108 -2.90 -17.33 16.06
CA HIS A 108 -2.35 -18.19 15.02
C HIS A 108 -1.77 -17.38 13.85
N LEU A 109 -2.52 -16.38 13.36
CA LEU A 109 -2.09 -15.52 12.25
C LEU A 109 -0.89 -14.65 12.63
N GLU A 110 -0.83 -14.17 13.88
CA GLU A 110 0.34 -13.43 14.39
C GLU A 110 1.62 -14.27 14.32
N ARG A 111 1.55 -15.54 14.72
CA ARG A 111 2.69 -16.47 14.58
C ARG A 111 3.07 -16.72 13.13
N GLU A 112 2.08 -16.84 12.24
CA GLU A 112 2.34 -17.03 10.82
C GLU A 112 3.02 -15.79 10.21
N ILE A 113 2.66 -14.57 10.62
CA ILE A 113 3.33 -13.33 10.20
C ILE A 113 4.77 -13.27 10.71
N ASP A 114 5.02 -13.68 11.96
CA ASP A 114 6.38 -13.74 12.51
C ASP A 114 7.27 -14.72 11.76
N ASP A 115 6.72 -15.84 11.29
CA ASP A 115 7.44 -16.80 10.44
C ASP A 115 7.78 -16.18 9.07
N VAL A 116 6.85 -15.46 8.47
CA VAL A 116 7.06 -14.73 7.21
C VAL A 116 8.16 -13.68 7.39
N ALA A 117 8.11 -12.88 8.45
CA ALA A 117 9.14 -11.88 8.74
C ALA A 117 10.55 -12.48 8.83
N ARG A 118 10.70 -13.64 9.49
CA ARG A 118 11.98 -14.36 9.55
C ARG A 118 12.50 -14.81 8.18
N HIS A 119 11.61 -15.24 7.30
CA HIS A 119 11.99 -15.60 5.93
C HIS A 119 12.39 -14.39 5.08
N GLN A 120 11.73 -13.23 5.30
CA GLN A 120 12.10 -11.98 4.64
C GLN A 120 13.48 -11.51 5.09
N ASP A 121 13.82 -11.56 6.37
CA ASP A 121 15.14 -11.22 6.88
C ASP A 121 16.26 -12.08 6.26
N GLN A 122 16.00 -13.36 6.00
CA GLN A 122 16.94 -14.22 5.29
C GLN A 122 17.14 -13.79 3.83
N ARG A 123 16.06 -13.39 3.13
CA ARG A 123 16.14 -12.87 1.76
C ARG A 123 16.86 -11.53 1.74
N ARG A 124 16.59 -10.65 2.71
CA ARG A 124 17.30 -9.38 2.93
C ARG A 124 18.81 -9.59 3.03
N SER A 125 19.25 -10.51 3.90
CA SER A 125 20.67 -10.83 4.10
C SER A 125 21.35 -11.30 2.81
N ARG A 126 20.64 -12.01 1.92
CA ARG A 126 21.14 -12.42 0.60
C ARG A 126 21.24 -11.24 -0.37
N ARG A 127 20.24 -10.30 -0.37
CA ARG A 127 20.24 -9.10 -1.24
C ARG A 127 21.38 -8.16 -0.86
N VAL A 128 21.58 -7.92 0.43
CA VAL A 128 22.71 -7.10 0.94
C VAL A 128 24.07 -7.66 0.48
N ARG A 129 24.21 -9.00 0.44
CA ARG A 129 25.43 -9.64 -0.06
C ARG A 129 25.67 -9.44 -1.57
N GLN A 130 24.61 -9.21 -2.35
CA GLN A 130 24.70 -8.94 -3.79
C GLN A 130 25.04 -7.47 -4.08
N GLY A 131 24.98 -6.58 -3.09
CA GLY A 131 25.38 -5.15 -3.22
C GLY A 131 24.51 -4.34 -4.18
N LEU A 132 23.33 -4.85 -4.59
CA LEU A 132 22.43 -4.12 -5.49
C LEU A 132 21.63 -3.09 -4.70
N PRO A 133 21.66 -1.80 -5.09
CA PRO A 133 20.83 -0.78 -4.46
C PRO A 133 19.35 -1.07 -4.61
N ILE A 134 18.55 -0.60 -3.64
CA ILE A 134 17.09 -0.78 -3.62
C ILE A 134 16.42 0.57 -3.74
N LEU A 135 15.60 0.72 -4.76
CA LEU A 135 14.72 1.86 -5.01
C LEU A 135 13.29 1.47 -4.68
N SER A 136 12.70 2.05 -3.63
CA SER A 136 11.32 1.74 -3.26
C SER A 136 10.37 2.84 -3.68
N ILE A 137 9.31 2.47 -4.42
CA ILE A 137 8.29 3.41 -4.88
C ILE A 137 7.23 3.54 -3.79
N VAL A 138 7.05 4.76 -3.28
CA VAL A 138 6.04 5.11 -2.29
C VAL A 138 5.12 6.20 -2.84
N GLY A 139 3.94 6.35 -2.28
CA GLY A 139 3.01 7.41 -2.69
C GLY A 139 1.56 7.05 -2.42
N TYR A 140 0.71 8.05 -2.58
CA TYR A 140 -0.71 7.90 -2.34
C TYR A 140 -1.33 6.84 -3.27
N THR A 141 -2.48 6.25 -2.85
CA THR A 141 -3.20 5.32 -3.73
C THR A 141 -3.58 6.00 -5.04
N ASN A 142 -3.49 5.28 -6.14
CA ASN A 142 -3.76 5.77 -7.50
C ASN A 142 -2.82 6.90 -8.00
N ALA A 143 -1.67 7.12 -7.37
CA ALA A 143 -0.68 8.07 -7.88
C ALA A 143 0.06 7.57 -9.15
N GLY A 144 -0.14 6.32 -9.56
CA GLY A 144 0.46 5.71 -10.74
C GLY A 144 1.77 4.95 -10.48
N LYS A 145 2.00 4.47 -9.24
CA LYS A 145 3.21 3.73 -8.84
C LYS A 145 3.44 2.48 -9.69
N SER A 146 2.44 1.61 -9.80
CA SER A 146 2.54 0.35 -10.57
C SER A 146 2.70 0.62 -12.07
N THR A 147 2.08 1.68 -12.60
CA THR A 147 2.30 2.13 -13.97
C THR A 147 3.75 2.56 -14.18
N LEU A 148 4.29 3.35 -13.24
CA LEU A 148 5.69 3.79 -13.29
C LEU A 148 6.65 2.59 -13.23
N LEU A 149 6.44 1.64 -12.30
CA LEU A 149 7.22 0.41 -12.23
C LEU A 149 7.20 -0.35 -13.56
N ASN A 150 6.01 -0.55 -14.15
CA ASN A 150 5.86 -1.25 -15.42
C ASN A 150 6.65 -0.58 -16.55
N THR A 151 6.55 0.75 -16.65
CA THR A 151 7.23 1.51 -17.70
C THR A 151 8.74 1.49 -17.52
N LEU A 152 9.24 1.59 -16.29
CA LEU A 152 10.66 1.52 -15.98
C LEU A 152 11.25 0.13 -16.25
N THR A 153 10.53 -0.94 -15.93
CA THR A 153 11.06 -2.31 -15.96
C THR A 153 10.59 -3.13 -17.13
N HIS A 154 9.91 -2.53 -18.12
CA HIS A 154 9.33 -3.22 -19.28
C HIS A 154 8.42 -4.41 -18.91
N SER A 155 7.79 -4.36 -17.74
CA SER A 155 6.90 -5.40 -17.26
C SER A 155 5.43 -5.09 -17.56
N GLN A 156 4.59 -6.13 -17.55
CA GLN A 156 3.14 -6.01 -17.80
C GLN A 156 2.37 -6.45 -16.54
N ILE A 157 2.63 -5.79 -15.42
CA ILE A 157 1.80 -5.99 -14.24
C ILE A 157 0.46 -5.29 -14.50
N PRO A 158 -0.69 -5.89 -14.18
CA PRO A 158 -1.97 -5.19 -14.31
C PRO A 158 -1.92 -3.86 -13.58
N ALA A 159 -2.02 -2.76 -14.31
CA ALA A 159 -2.08 -1.41 -13.76
C ALA A 159 -3.42 -0.81 -14.17
N GLN A 160 -4.38 -0.80 -13.25
CA GLN A 160 -5.72 -0.28 -13.48
C GLN A 160 -5.92 1.00 -12.65
N ASP A 161 -6.79 1.87 -13.12
CA ASP A 161 -7.18 3.09 -12.40
C ASP A 161 -8.12 2.73 -11.22
N ARG A 162 -7.57 2.03 -10.22
CA ARG A 162 -8.32 1.53 -9.07
C ARG A 162 -7.54 1.77 -7.78
N LEU A 163 -8.28 2.00 -6.69
CA LEU A 163 -7.70 2.15 -5.36
C LEU A 163 -7.04 0.84 -4.89
N PHE A 164 -5.86 0.94 -4.28
CA PHE A 164 -5.09 -0.18 -3.70
C PHE A 164 -4.83 -1.33 -4.68
N GLU A 165 -4.34 -1.00 -5.85
CA GLU A 165 -4.06 -2.02 -6.86
C GLU A 165 -2.94 -2.96 -6.44
N THR A 166 -1.89 -2.41 -5.84
CA THR A 166 -0.77 -3.17 -5.29
C THR A 166 -0.95 -3.28 -3.79
N LEU A 167 -1.16 -4.49 -3.29
CA LEU A 167 -1.15 -4.84 -1.88
C LEU A 167 0.10 -5.64 -1.52
N ASP A 168 0.50 -6.52 -2.42
CA ASP A 168 1.69 -7.36 -2.30
C ASP A 168 2.88 -6.64 -2.92
N THR A 169 4.01 -6.58 -2.22
CA THR A 169 5.23 -5.96 -2.75
C THR A 169 5.72 -6.67 -3.99
N THR A 170 6.01 -5.92 -5.02
CA THR A 170 6.55 -6.44 -6.27
C THR A 170 7.92 -5.85 -6.53
N SER A 171 8.96 -6.71 -6.53
CA SER A 171 10.33 -6.30 -6.80
C SER A 171 10.76 -6.68 -8.22
N ARG A 172 11.43 -5.77 -8.92
CA ARG A 172 11.95 -5.96 -10.29
C ARG A 172 13.36 -5.41 -10.39
N ARG A 173 14.16 -5.99 -11.27
CA ARG A 173 15.47 -5.42 -11.63
C ARG A 173 15.27 -4.37 -12.71
N LEU A 174 15.90 -3.24 -12.52
CA LEU A 174 16.04 -2.16 -13.51
C LEU A 174 17.52 -2.00 -13.83
N ARG A 175 17.86 -1.99 -15.12
CA ARG A 175 19.20 -1.71 -15.62
C ARG A 175 19.23 -0.30 -16.18
N PHE A 176 20.14 0.53 -15.69
CA PHE A 176 20.38 1.86 -16.16
C PHE A 176 21.28 1.86 -17.40
N PRO A 177 21.31 2.96 -18.18
CA PRO A 177 22.11 3.05 -19.40
C PRO A 177 23.61 2.76 -19.20
N HIS A 178 24.18 3.09 -18.05
CA HIS A 178 25.60 2.84 -17.75
C HIS A 178 25.84 1.55 -16.96
N ASP A 179 25.10 0.50 -17.29
CA ASP A 179 25.24 -0.86 -16.75
C ASP A 179 25.07 -0.98 -15.22
N ARG A 180 24.45 0.00 -14.60
CA ARG A 180 24.07 -0.08 -13.20
C ARG A 180 22.74 -0.81 -13.06
N GLU A 181 22.69 -1.75 -12.14
CA GLU A 181 21.46 -2.45 -11.80
C GLU A 181 20.93 -2.00 -10.44
N VAL A 182 19.62 -1.93 -10.33
CA VAL A 182 18.92 -1.60 -9.09
C VAL A 182 17.69 -2.49 -8.95
N ILE A 183 17.32 -2.80 -7.73
CA ILE A 183 16.04 -3.46 -7.45
C ILE A 183 15.01 -2.36 -7.22
N VAL A 184 13.98 -2.33 -8.06
CA VAL A 184 12.84 -1.42 -7.87
C VAL A 184 11.71 -2.20 -7.23
N THR A 185 11.18 -1.67 -6.12
CA THR A 185 10.09 -2.30 -5.38
C THR A 185 8.87 -1.39 -5.38
N ASP A 186 7.72 -1.89 -5.85
CA ASP A 186 6.41 -1.23 -5.69
C ASP A 186 5.81 -1.62 -4.34
N THR A 187 5.21 -0.67 -3.67
CA THR A 187 4.64 -0.86 -2.34
C THR A 187 3.14 -0.55 -2.31
N VAL A 188 2.50 -0.89 -1.20
CA VAL A 188 1.09 -0.55 -0.95
C VAL A 188 0.87 0.96 -1.08
N GLY A 189 -0.20 1.35 -1.79
CA GLY A 189 -0.60 2.75 -1.86
C GLY A 189 -1.07 3.28 -0.51
N PHE A 190 -0.50 4.40 -0.07
CA PHE A 190 -0.94 5.07 1.15
C PHE A 190 -2.28 5.78 0.95
N ILE A 191 -3.01 5.97 2.03
CA ILE A 191 -4.23 6.76 2.12
C ILE A 191 -4.17 7.68 3.33
N ARG A 192 -4.99 8.73 3.30
CA ARG A 192 -5.21 9.56 4.48
C ARG A 192 -5.83 8.73 5.61
N ASP A 193 -5.39 8.98 6.83
CA ASP A 193 -5.92 8.34 8.04
C ASP A 193 -5.94 6.80 7.93
N LEU A 194 -4.78 6.20 7.59
CA LEU A 194 -4.65 4.75 7.52
C LEU A 194 -4.96 4.14 8.90
N PRO A 195 -5.95 3.23 9.01
CA PRO A 195 -6.30 2.64 10.30
C PRO A 195 -5.09 1.97 10.98
N LYS A 196 -4.93 2.19 12.29
CA LYS A 196 -3.78 1.65 13.06
C LYS A 196 -3.68 0.13 13.00
N ASP A 197 -4.82 -0.55 12.98
CA ASP A 197 -4.88 -2.01 12.87
C ASP A 197 -4.34 -2.48 11.52
N LEU A 198 -4.56 -1.70 10.46
CA LEU A 198 -3.99 -1.96 9.13
C LEU A 198 -2.47 -1.70 9.12
N VAL A 199 -2.00 -0.59 9.66
CA VAL A 199 -0.55 -0.33 9.78
C VAL A 199 0.13 -1.47 10.52
N GLY A 200 -0.46 -1.94 11.63
CA GLY A 200 0.04 -3.07 12.40
C GLY A 200 0.07 -4.39 11.62
N ALA A 201 -0.96 -4.67 10.81
CA ALA A 201 -1.04 -5.88 10.01
C ALA A 201 -0.07 -5.85 8.81
N PHE A 202 0.11 -4.70 8.18
CA PHE A 202 1.02 -4.51 7.04
C PHE A 202 2.44 -4.09 7.44
N ARG A 203 2.76 -4.14 8.72
CA ARG A 203 4.08 -3.73 9.23
C ARG A 203 5.21 -4.46 8.50
N THR A 204 5.08 -5.77 8.30
CA THR A 204 6.08 -6.59 7.60
C THR A 204 6.31 -6.11 6.18
N THR A 205 5.24 -5.84 5.45
CA THR A 205 5.29 -5.29 4.08
C THR A 205 5.91 -3.89 4.04
N LEU A 206 5.59 -3.05 5.03
CA LEU A 206 6.15 -1.71 5.15
C LEU A 206 7.59 -1.71 5.69
N ASP A 207 7.98 -2.72 6.47
CA ASP A 207 9.36 -2.90 6.94
C ASP A 207 10.33 -3.19 5.78
N GLU A 208 9.85 -3.69 4.62
CA GLU A 208 10.66 -3.80 3.39
C GLU A 208 11.17 -2.44 2.89
N LEU A 209 10.47 -1.34 3.20
CA LEU A 209 10.93 0.02 2.88
C LEU A 209 12.20 0.42 3.64
N ARG A 210 12.51 -0.20 4.78
CA ARG A 210 13.74 0.04 5.56
C ARG A 210 15.01 -0.37 4.81
N ASP A 211 14.85 -1.23 3.82
CA ASP A 211 15.96 -1.73 3.00
C ASP A 211 16.23 -0.82 1.80
N ALA A 212 15.38 0.19 1.58
CA ALA A 212 15.53 1.10 0.46
C ALA A 212 16.72 2.06 0.69
N ASP A 213 17.58 2.17 -0.31
CA ASP A 213 18.61 3.20 -0.37
C ASP A 213 18.01 4.55 -0.78
N ILE A 214 16.94 4.53 -1.58
CA ILE A 214 16.21 5.72 -2.04
C ILE A 214 14.72 5.41 -2.07
N LEU A 215 13.91 6.35 -1.58
CA LEU A 215 12.46 6.35 -1.75
C LEU A 215 12.05 7.23 -2.93
N LEU A 216 11.31 6.66 -3.87
CA LEU A 216 10.71 7.40 -4.97
C LEU A 216 9.27 7.76 -4.60
N HIS A 217 9.06 9.00 -4.15
CA HIS A 217 7.75 9.48 -3.72
C HIS A 217 6.95 9.97 -4.91
N VAL A 218 6.02 9.15 -5.39
CA VAL A 218 5.17 9.43 -6.54
C VAL A 218 3.87 10.10 -6.10
N VAL A 219 3.59 11.26 -6.68
CA VAL A 219 2.43 12.10 -6.38
C VAL A 219 1.66 12.37 -7.67
N ASP A 220 0.34 12.29 -7.61
CA ASP A 220 -0.55 12.69 -8.72
C ASP A 220 -0.62 14.22 -8.79
N ALA A 221 0.06 14.82 -9.77
CA ALA A 221 0.10 16.26 -9.95
C ALA A 221 -1.26 16.86 -10.32
N SER A 222 -2.18 16.06 -10.88
CA SER A 222 -3.52 16.50 -11.29
C SER A 222 -4.55 16.44 -10.16
N ALA A 223 -4.16 15.94 -8.98
CA ALA A 223 -5.08 15.82 -7.86
C ALA A 223 -5.38 17.19 -7.23
N PRO A 224 -6.65 17.50 -6.87
CA PRO A 224 -7.00 18.77 -6.27
C PRO A 224 -6.40 18.99 -4.87
N ASN A 225 -5.91 17.95 -4.23
CA ASN A 225 -5.42 17.93 -2.85
C ASN A 225 -3.98 17.38 -2.74
N VAL A 226 -3.10 17.82 -3.64
CA VAL A 226 -1.68 17.38 -3.71
C VAL A 226 -0.98 17.51 -2.36
N ASP A 227 -1.07 18.68 -1.69
CA ASP A 227 -0.44 18.91 -0.39
C ASP A 227 -0.90 17.88 0.67
N GLN A 228 -2.20 17.58 0.71
CA GLN A 228 -2.75 16.61 1.66
C GLN A 228 -2.25 15.17 1.38
N GLN A 229 -2.10 14.81 0.11
CA GLN A 229 -1.58 13.50 -0.28
C GLN A 229 -0.10 13.36 0.12
N ILE A 230 0.70 14.39 -0.12
CA ILE A 230 2.12 14.42 0.29
C ILE A 230 2.21 14.28 1.81
N THR A 231 1.49 15.12 2.57
CA THR A 231 1.49 15.09 4.04
C THR A 231 1.05 13.72 4.58
N ALA A 232 0.03 13.09 3.98
CA ALA A 232 -0.44 11.78 4.41
C ALA A 232 0.65 10.71 4.27
N VAL A 233 1.40 10.70 3.16
CA VAL A 233 2.52 9.79 2.94
C VAL A 233 3.65 10.06 3.93
N GLU A 234 4.02 11.31 4.12
CA GLU A 234 5.07 11.72 5.05
C GLU A 234 4.77 11.33 6.48
N THR A 235 3.51 11.53 6.93
CA THR A 235 3.06 11.13 8.26
C THR A 235 3.24 9.62 8.49
N VAL A 236 2.92 8.80 7.49
CA VAL A 236 3.11 7.35 7.60
C VAL A 236 4.60 7.00 7.62
N LEU A 237 5.42 7.59 6.74
CA LEU A 237 6.86 7.36 6.72
C LEU A 237 7.51 7.74 8.05
N GLN A 238 7.13 8.87 8.64
CA GLN A 238 7.58 9.29 9.98
C GLN A 238 7.17 8.30 11.07
N SER A 239 5.92 7.82 11.04
CA SER A 239 5.42 6.83 12.02
C SER A 239 6.18 5.50 11.98
N LEU A 240 6.82 5.20 10.85
CA LEU A 240 7.64 4.01 10.60
C LEU A 240 9.14 4.25 10.80
N ASN A 241 9.55 5.49 11.15
CA ASN A 241 10.95 5.94 11.22
C ASN A 241 11.70 5.74 9.88
N LEU A 242 11.06 6.08 8.76
CA LEU A 242 11.60 5.99 7.40
C LEU A 242 11.89 7.37 6.78
N ASP A 243 11.71 8.43 7.55
CA ASP A 243 11.92 9.82 7.15
C ASP A 243 13.40 10.17 6.91
N THR A 244 14.33 9.36 7.44
CA THR A 244 15.79 9.50 7.24
C THR A 244 16.27 8.97 5.90
N ILE A 245 15.48 8.16 5.20
CA ILE A 245 15.87 7.61 3.89
C ILE A 245 15.80 8.72 2.83
N PRO A 246 16.85 8.89 1.99
CA PRO A 246 16.83 9.85 0.90
C PRO A 246 15.59 9.69 0.01
N ARG A 247 14.95 10.82 -0.35
CA ARG A 247 13.73 10.81 -1.16
C ARG A 247 13.88 11.62 -2.42
N VAL A 248 13.36 11.08 -3.53
CA VAL A 248 13.15 11.79 -4.78
C VAL A 248 11.66 11.99 -4.98
N MET A 249 11.23 13.26 -5.04
CA MET A 249 9.83 13.60 -5.31
C MET A 249 9.55 13.53 -6.81
N VAL A 250 8.48 12.83 -7.19
CA VAL A 250 8.07 12.66 -8.59
C VAL A 250 6.61 13.08 -8.74
N LEU A 251 6.37 14.10 -9.53
CA LEU A 251 5.03 14.53 -9.92
C LEU A 251 4.61 13.78 -11.17
N ASN A 252 3.72 12.83 -11.00
CA ASN A 252 3.16 12.02 -12.09
C ASN A 252 1.86 12.63 -12.64
N LYS A 253 1.46 12.17 -13.81
CA LYS A 253 0.26 12.62 -14.55
C LYS A 253 0.37 14.09 -15.00
N CYS A 254 1.56 14.58 -15.25
CA CYS A 254 1.79 15.94 -15.77
C CYS A 254 1.16 16.16 -17.14
N ASP A 255 0.84 15.10 -17.88
CA ASP A 255 0.08 15.12 -19.13
C ASP A 255 -1.36 15.66 -18.95
N ARG A 256 -1.88 15.71 -17.73
CA ARG A 256 -3.21 16.26 -17.39
C ARG A 256 -3.19 17.74 -17.05
N LEU A 257 -2.03 18.36 -17.02
CA LEU A 257 -1.80 19.77 -16.68
C LEU A 257 -1.22 20.52 -17.88
N SER A 258 -1.33 21.83 -17.87
CA SER A 258 -0.55 22.65 -18.80
C SER A 258 0.96 22.61 -18.41
N ALA A 259 1.84 22.85 -19.39
CA ALA A 259 3.28 22.89 -19.14
C ALA A 259 3.66 23.93 -18.07
N HIS A 260 2.95 25.05 -18.00
CA HIS A 260 3.17 26.08 -17.00
C HIS A 260 2.82 25.59 -15.59
N GLU A 261 1.63 25.02 -15.40
CA GLU A 261 1.18 24.47 -14.11
C GLU A 261 2.11 23.37 -13.61
N ALA A 262 2.46 22.42 -14.50
CA ALA A 262 3.41 21.36 -14.17
C ALA A 262 4.76 21.94 -13.74
N GLY A 263 5.28 22.96 -14.45
CA GLY A 263 6.53 23.64 -14.11
C GLY A 263 6.49 24.32 -12.74
N VAL A 264 5.42 25.02 -12.41
CA VAL A 264 5.23 25.68 -11.11
C VAL A 264 5.21 24.63 -9.97
N LEU A 265 4.50 23.54 -10.16
CA LEU A 265 4.45 22.47 -9.15
C LEU A 265 5.82 21.78 -8.97
N CYS A 266 6.52 21.50 -10.08
CA CYS A 266 7.87 20.93 -10.01
C CYS A 266 8.85 21.81 -9.23
N GLN A 267 8.79 23.13 -9.43
CA GLN A 267 9.62 24.09 -8.67
C GLN A 267 9.21 24.12 -7.20
N ARG A 268 7.90 24.18 -6.91
CA ARG A 268 7.38 24.25 -5.54
C ARG A 268 7.81 23.05 -4.69
N TYR A 269 7.77 21.85 -5.24
CA TYR A 269 8.08 20.62 -4.52
C TYR A 269 9.49 20.08 -4.77
N HIS A 270 10.33 20.81 -5.51
CA HIS A 270 11.64 20.33 -5.96
C HIS A 270 11.56 18.94 -6.60
N ALA A 271 10.57 18.74 -7.46
CA ALA A 271 10.19 17.45 -7.99
C ALA A 271 10.47 17.30 -9.48
N ILE A 272 10.58 16.07 -9.93
CA ILE A 272 10.69 15.73 -11.35
C ILE A 272 9.28 15.42 -11.89
N GLY A 273 8.86 16.19 -12.91
CA GLY A 273 7.56 15.98 -13.56
C GLY A 273 7.63 14.88 -14.61
N ILE A 274 6.69 13.95 -14.57
CA ILE A 274 6.58 12.84 -15.51
C ILE A 274 5.14 12.55 -15.92
N SER A 275 4.98 11.78 -16.99
CA SER A 275 3.78 11.01 -17.29
C SER A 275 4.19 9.53 -17.33
N ALA A 276 3.82 8.76 -16.32
CA ALA A 276 4.27 7.38 -16.16
C ALA A 276 4.04 6.48 -17.40
N PRO A 277 2.95 6.61 -18.18
CA PRO A 277 2.79 5.86 -19.44
C PRO A 277 3.76 6.28 -20.56
N ASN A 278 4.27 7.51 -20.52
CA ASN A 278 5.13 8.06 -21.58
C ASN A 278 6.61 7.97 -21.18
N ARG A 279 7.35 7.06 -21.81
CA ARG A 279 8.77 6.79 -21.54
C ARG A 279 9.69 7.99 -21.74
N GLU A 280 9.40 8.84 -22.69
CA GLU A 280 10.24 10.01 -22.98
C GLU A 280 10.32 10.94 -21.76
N THR A 281 9.22 11.06 -21.02
CA THR A 281 9.16 11.90 -19.83
C THR A 281 9.95 11.31 -18.64
N LEU A 282 10.33 10.04 -18.70
CA LEU A 282 11.09 9.37 -17.64
C LEU A 282 12.60 9.58 -17.75
N ARG A 283 13.13 10.05 -18.89
CA ARG A 283 14.57 10.26 -19.07
C ARG A 283 15.21 11.13 -17.99
N PRO A 284 14.66 12.31 -17.63
CA PRO A 284 15.24 13.14 -16.56
C PRO A 284 15.27 12.42 -15.21
N LEU A 285 14.22 11.64 -14.92
CA LEU A 285 14.13 10.85 -13.70
C LEU A 285 15.21 9.75 -13.67
N ILE A 286 15.39 9.02 -14.76
CA ILE A 286 16.39 7.95 -14.88
C ILE A 286 17.80 8.50 -14.67
N VAL A 287 18.14 9.61 -15.35
CA VAL A 287 19.46 10.27 -15.21
C VAL A 287 19.68 10.74 -13.76
N HIS A 288 18.66 11.34 -13.15
CA HIS A 288 18.76 11.80 -11.77
C HIS A 288 18.95 10.64 -10.79
N LEU A 289 18.16 9.57 -10.92
CA LEU A 289 18.28 8.38 -10.06
C LEU A 289 19.66 7.72 -10.22
N GLU A 290 20.18 7.61 -11.45
CA GLU A 290 21.50 7.04 -11.69
C GLU A 290 22.62 7.85 -11.02
N SER A 291 22.47 9.18 -10.96
CA SER A 291 23.44 10.05 -10.28
C SER A 291 23.44 9.92 -8.75
N LEU A 292 22.32 9.52 -8.16
CA LEU A 292 22.14 9.34 -6.71
C LEU A 292 22.58 7.96 -6.22
N LEU A 293 22.59 6.96 -7.09
CA LEU A 293 22.95 5.60 -6.70
C LEU A 293 24.47 5.51 -6.47
N PRO A 294 24.88 4.81 -5.38
CA PRO A 294 26.31 4.56 -5.16
C PRO A 294 26.93 3.80 -6.33
N ALA A 295 28.17 4.10 -6.66
CA ALA A 295 28.92 3.33 -7.64
C ALA A 295 29.05 1.90 -7.13
N ILE A 296 28.44 0.93 -7.83
CA ILE A 296 28.62 -0.48 -7.51
C ILE A 296 30.06 -0.84 -7.88
N PRO A 297 30.86 -1.42 -6.96
CA PRO A 297 32.15 -1.95 -7.34
C PRO A 297 31.91 -3.01 -8.43
N THR A 298 32.48 -2.83 -9.60
CA THR A 298 32.46 -3.83 -10.68
C THR A 298 33.02 -5.13 -10.08
N PRO A 299 32.32 -6.26 -10.13
CA PRO A 299 32.89 -7.51 -9.65
C PRO A 299 34.17 -7.78 -10.44
N PRO A 300 35.28 -8.15 -9.80
CA PRO A 300 36.51 -8.50 -10.50
C PRO A 300 36.23 -9.74 -11.34
N GLY A 301 36.21 -9.63 -12.68
CA GLY A 301 36.09 -10.78 -13.55
C GLY A 301 35.32 -10.64 -14.86
N HIS A 302 34.77 -9.48 -15.21
CA HIS A 302 34.39 -9.21 -16.60
C HIS A 302 35.49 -8.32 -17.24
N GLU A 303 36.51 -8.98 -17.74
CA GLU A 303 37.32 -8.41 -18.80
C GLU A 303 36.38 -8.18 -19.98
N GLU A 304 36.28 -6.91 -20.41
CA GLU A 304 35.58 -6.56 -21.65
C GLU A 304 36.18 -7.43 -22.77
N ASP A 305 35.36 -8.25 -23.39
CA ASP A 305 35.71 -8.87 -24.65
C ASP A 305 35.75 -7.77 -25.71
N PRO A 306 36.94 -7.37 -26.17
CA PRO A 306 37.11 -6.22 -27.07
C PRO A 306 36.46 -6.43 -28.46
N ASP A 307 35.92 -7.62 -28.73
CA ASP A 307 35.31 -7.98 -30.00
C ASP A 307 33.76 -8.04 -30.00
N GLN A 308 33.08 -7.67 -28.91
CA GLN A 308 31.61 -7.54 -28.96
C GLN A 308 31.21 -6.12 -29.39
N PRO A 309 30.53 -5.98 -30.54
CA PRO A 309 30.00 -4.69 -30.95
C PRO A 309 28.96 -4.19 -29.95
N PRO A 310 28.93 -2.86 -29.67
CA PRO A 310 27.97 -2.30 -28.74
C PRO A 310 26.56 -2.68 -29.17
N GLN A 311 25.81 -3.34 -28.28
CA GLN A 311 24.38 -3.55 -28.48
C GLN A 311 23.70 -2.19 -28.30
N ASP A 312 23.71 -1.40 -29.35
CA ASP A 312 22.95 -0.18 -29.48
C ASP A 312 21.50 -0.46 -29.15
N LEU A 313 21.00 0.28 -28.17
CA LEU A 313 19.57 0.51 -27.97
C LEU A 313 19.03 1.10 -29.27
N ALA A 314 18.63 0.22 -30.19
CA ALA A 314 17.95 0.60 -31.40
C ALA A 314 16.63 1.30 -31.04
N LEU A 315 16.70 2.62 -30.98
CA LEU A 315 15.58 3.49 -31.24
C LEU A 315 15.17 3.21 -32.70
N ALA A 316 14.37 2.17 -32.91
CA ALA A 316 13.76 1.92 -34.19
C ALA A 316 12.83 3.09 -34.51
N SER A 317 13.39 4.02 -35.28
CA SER A 317 12.65 4.88 -36.16
C SER A 317 12.01 4.00 -37.23
N HIS A 318 10.73 3.76 -37.11
CA HIS A 318 9.91 3.32 -38.25
C HIS A 318 8.82 4.35 -38.48
N SER A 319 8.90 4.90 -39.67
CA SER A 319 8.02 5.84 -40.36
C SER A 319 6.57 5.42 -40.35
#